data_e90d4382258f8c0b4fc015e7c911be7a
#
_entry.id   e90d4382258f8c0b4fc015e7c911be7a
#
_cell.length_a   1.000
_cell.length_b   1.000
_cell.length_c   1.000
_cell.angle_alpha   90.00
_cell.angle_beta   90.00
_cell.angle_gamma   90.00
#
_symmetry.space_group_name_H-M   'P 1'
#
loop_
_entity.id
_entity.type
_entity.pdbx_description
1 polymer ?
#
loop_
_entity_poly.entity_id
_entity_poly.type
_entity_poly.pdbx_seq_one_letter_code
_entity_poly.pdbx_strand_id
1 'polypeptide(L)'
;MPKQDKEQYLINNLGSKYVGDDAAVVGDTLYSMDAFFEDTHFKREWMSIAQIGRKAMLINISDAIAMNAQPKFALITVSLPHDVTEDQIDELMTSMDNTAKEYGCEIIGGDTIGGDKLHLSITIVSQSDTPLLRTGLKEGDLLAYTGVLGGSKRDLDALYRGEKIADDSRFFDPTLRADFVAKARPLLRTGMDISDGLFCDTNKMLDINKYGFHEFEKVDDEIGLSGEEFEMLVSFAPEHYSDVMQIAEETNTPLTVYAKVAKNDDRYTCKSHHF
;
A
#
# COMPACT_ATOMS: atom_id res chain seq x y z
N MET A 1 -12.40 21.42 -18.92
CA MET A 1 -12.46 19.97 -18.72
C MET A 1 -11.65 19.68 -17.49
N PRO A 2 -12.12 18.92 -16.50
CA PRO A 2 -11.23 18.46 -15.41
C PRO A 2 -10.04 17.75 -16.05
N LYS A 3 -8.83 18.00 -15.54
CA LYS A 3 -7.64 17.24 -15.99
C LYS A 3 -7.94 15.77 -15.71
N GLN A 4 -8.03 14.96 -16.76
CA GLN A 4 -8.18 13.52 -16.62
C GLN A 4 -6.95 13.01 -15.85
N ASP A 5 -7.18 12.23 -14.81
CA ASP A 5 -6.11 11.55 -14.08
C ASP A 5 -5.32 10.71 -15.08
N LYS A 6 -4.02 10.95 -15.17
CA LYS A 6 -3.16 10.31 -16.18
C LYS A 6 -2.99 8.83 -15.94
N GLU A 7 -2.96 8.42 -14.67
CA GLU A 7 -2.89 7.03 -14.28
C GLU A 7 -4.15 6.30 -14.71
N GLN A 8 -5.33 6.82 -14.36
CA GLN A 8 -6.60 6.23 -14.77
C GLN A 8 -6.75 6.20 -16.31
N TYR A 9 -6.23 7.22 -16.99
CA TYR A 9 -6.21 7.22 -18.47
C TYR A 9 -5.34 6.09 -19.01
N LEU A 10 -4.14 5.89 -18.46
CA LEU A 10 -3.23 4.82 -18.85
C LEU A 10 -3.87 3.45 -18.59
N ILE A 11 -4.38 3.23 -17.38
CA ILE A 11 -5.06 1.99 -16.98
C ILE A 11 -6.20 1.66 -17.94
N ASN A 12 -7.07 2.62 -18.23
CA ASN A 12 -8.21 2.42 -19.12
C ASN A 12 -7.81 2.06 -20.56
N ASN A 13 -6.63 2.49 -21.01
CA ASN A 13 -6.13 2.22 -22.36
C ASN A 13 -5.24 0.98 -22.45
N LEU A 14 -4.83 0.39 -21.33
CA LEU A 14 -3.98 -0.81 -21.33
C LEU A 14 -4.70 -2.05 -21.87
N GLY A 15 -6.03 -2.10 -21.78
CA GLY A 15 -6.84 -3.18 -22.32
C GLY A 15 -6.60 -4.56 -21.68
N SER A 16 -5.93 -4.60 -20.53
CA SER A 16 -5.64 -5.83 -19.81
C SER A 16 -6.80 -6.21 -18.87
N LYS A 17 -7.18 -7.48 -18.87
CA LYS A 17 -8.17 -8.03 -17.93
C LYS A 17 -7.62 -8.24 -16.51
N TYR A 18 -6.34 -8.03 -16.29
CA TYR A 18 -5.65 -8.28 -15.03
C TYR A 18 -5.45 -7.02 -14.20
N VAL A 19 -5.86 -5.87 -14.72
CA VAL A 19 -5.73 -4.57 -14.04
C VAL A 19 -6.98 -4.30 -13.20
N GLY A 20 -6.79 -3.72 -12.00
CA GLY A 20 -7.89 -3.27 -11.14
C GLY A 20 -7.77 -3.62 -9.67
N ASP A 21 -6.86 -4.51 -9.32
CA ASP A 21 -6.48 -4.85 -7.93
C ASP A 21 -5.04 -4.38 -7.64
N ASP A 22 -4.54 -4.57 -6.42
CA ASP A 22 -3.17 -4.21 -6.02
C ASP A 22 -2.12 -5.05 -6.76
N ALA A 23 -2.47 -6.26 -7.18
CA ALA A 23 -1.65 -7.12 -8.00
C ALA A 23 -2.45 -7.81 -9.11
N ALA A 24 -1.78 -8.15 -10.20
CA ALA A 24 -2.36 -8.94 -11.29
C ALA A 24 -2.44 -10.41 -10.88
N VAL A 25 -3.64 -11.01 -10.89
CA VAL A 25 -3.86 -12.43 -10.54
C VAL A 25 -3.83 -13.30 -11.78
N VAL A 26 -2.85 -14.23 -11.88
CA VAL A 26 -2.70 -15.18 -13.00
C VAL A 26 -2.61 -16.60 -12.44
N GLY A 27 -3.71 -17.31 -12.42
CA GLY A 27 -3.80 -18.61 -11.72
C GLY A 27 -3.78 -18.41 -10.20
N ASP A 28 -2.84 -19.03 -9.52
CA ASP A 28 -2.53 -18.89 -8.09
C ASP A 28 -1.40 -17.91 -7.81
N THR A 29 -0.83 -17.30 -8.86
CA THR A 29 0.30 -16.40 -8.78
C THR A 29 -0.15 -14.96 -8.98
N LEU A 30 0.36 -14.07 -8.13
CA LEU A 30 0.10 -12.64 -8.17
C LEU A 30 1.40 -11.90 -8.50
N TYR A 31 1.27 -10.85 -9.29
CA TYR A 31 2.37 -10.00 -9.75
C TYR A 31 2.04 -8.54 -9.44
N SER A 32 2.85 -7.92 -8.59
CA SER A 32 2.80 -6.47 -8.33
C SER A 32 4.14 -5.83 -8.63
N MET A 33 4.13 -4.52 -8.87
CA MET A 33 5.34 -3.78 -9.18
C MET A 33 5.14 -2.30 -8.88
N ASP A 34 6.00 -1.78 -8.00
CA ASP A 34 6.06 -0.38 -7.68
C ASP A 34 7.45 0.21 -7.91
N ALA A 35 7.45 1.53 -8.06
CA ALA A 35 8.64 2.35 -8.19
C ALA A 35 8.88 3.16 -6.90
N PHE A 36 10.14 3.23 -6.46
CA PHE A 36 10.57 4.07 -5.33
C PHE A 36 11.74 4.94 -5.78
N PHE A 37 11.43 6.18 -6.16
CA PHE A 37 12.33 7.06 -6.88
C PHE A 37 12.74 8.27 -6.04
N GLU A 38 14.05 8.54 -6.01
CA GLU A 38 14.60 9.75 -5.41
C GLU A 38 13.99 11.01 -6.05
N ASP A 39 13.72 12.01 -5.22
CA ASP A 39 13.03 13.28 -5.53
C ASP A 39 11.53 13.14 -5.91
N THR A 40 11.00 11.91 -5.95
CA THR A 40 9.57 11.65 -6.12
C THR A 40 8.98 11.12 -4.81
N HIS A 41 9.52 10.06 -4.27
CA HIS A 41 9.02 9.38 -3.08
C HIS A 41 9.89 9.64 -1.85
N PHE A 42 11.16 9.96 -2.03
CA PHE A 42 12.10 10.25 -0.95
C PHE A 42 13.21 11.20 -1.41
N LYS A 43 13.96 11.71 -0.44
CA LYS A 43 15.26 12.35 -0.67
C LYS A 43 16.32 11.65 0.17
N ARG A 44 17.52 11.49 -0.40
CA ARG A 44 18.65 10.87 0.34
C ARG A 44 19.08 11.67 1.59
N GLU A 45 18.71 12.93 1.69
CA GLU A 45 18.91 13.75 2.90
C GLU A 45 17.88 13.44 4.01
N TRP A 46 16.76 12.79 3.69
CA TRP A 46 15.70 12.42 4.63
C TRP A 46 15.89 11.04 5.24
N MET A 47 16.52 10.14 4.50
CA MET A 47 16.57 8.70 4.82
C MET A 47 18.00 8.17 4.70
N SER A 48 18.38 7.28 5.60
CA SER A 48 19.58 6.46 5.41
C SER A 48 19.40 5.49 4.24
N ILE A 49 20.51 5.00 3.70
CA ILE A 49 20.48 3.98 2.62
C ILE A 49 19.74 2.72 3.06
N ALA A 50 19.93 2.31 4.33
CA ALA A 50 19.18 1.17 4.89
C ALA A 50 17.66 1.42 4.95
N GLN A 51 17.22 2.61 5.37
CA GLN A 51 15.81 2.97 5.39
C GLN A 51 15.21 3.00 3.98
N ILE A 52 15.97 3.49 2.98
CA ILE A 52 15.55 3.49 1.57
C ILE A 52 15.33 2.05 1.08
N GLY A 53 16.30 1.15 1.34
CA GLY A 53 16.18 -0.25 0.96
C GLY A 53 15.00 -0.96 1.63
N ARG A 54 14.82 -0.74 2.94
CA ARG A 54 13.72 -1.31 3.71
C ARG A 54 12.37 -0.81 3.20
N LYS A 55 12.17 0.51 3.09
CA LYS A 55 10.90 1.07 2.64
C LYS A 55 10.58 0.62 1.21
N ALA A 56 11.55 0.62 0.30
CA ALA A 56 11.34 0.14 -1.07
C ALA A 56 10.81 -1.30 -1.11
N MET A 57 11.32 -2.20 -0.26
CA MET A 57 10.80 -3.56 -0.16
C MET A 57 9.41 -3.61 0.45
N LEU A 58 9.16 -2.86 1.54
CA LEU A 58 7.89 -2.89 2.26
C LEU A 58 6.72 -2.41 1.40
N ILE A 59 6.88 -1.30 0.65
CA ILE A 59 5.80 -0.77 -0.21
C ILE A 59 5.41 -1.77 -1.30
N ASN A 60 6.37 -2.50 -1.87
CA ASN A 60 6.11 -3.52 -2.87
C ASN A 60 5.51 -4.82 -2.27
N ILE A 61 5.91 -5.19 -1.06
CA ILE A 61 5.34 -6.32 -0.33
C ILE A 61 3.91 -6.01 0.15
N SER A 62 3.59 -4.72 0.39
CA SER A 62 2.26 -4.27 0.81
C SER A 62 1.16 -4.80 -0.11
N ASP A 63 1.31 -4.69 -1.42
CA ASP A 63 0.36 -5.19 -2.42
C ASP A 63 0.07 -6.68 -2.25
N ALA A 64 1.12 -7.48 -2.06
CA ALA A 64 0.96 -8.92 -1.87
C ALA A 64 0.18 -9.23 -0.59
N ILE A 65 0.51 -8.53 0.51
CA ILE A 65 -0.19 -8.70 1.79
C ILE A 65 -1.62 -8.22 1.69
N ALA A 66 -1.87 -7.07 1.05
CA ALA A 66 -3.21 -6.53 0.84
C ALA A 66 -4.13 -7.53 0.13
N MET A 67 -3.57 -8.29 -0.78
CA MET A 67 -4.29 -9.35 -1.51
C MET A 67 -4.25 -10.72 -0.84
N ASN A 68 -3.88 -10.82 0.43
CA ASN A 68 -3.75 -12.11 1.14
C ASN A 68 -2.85 -13.09 0.38
N ALA A 69 -1.75 -12.59 -0.18
CA ALA A 69 -0.78 -13.41 -0.89
C ALA A 69 0.54 -13.47 -0.13
N GLN A 70 1.20 -14.63 -0.22
CA GLN A 70 2.52 -14.82 0.36
C GLN A 70 3.59 -14.42 -0.66
N PRO A 71 4.40 -13.38 -0.41
CA PRO A 71 5.56 -13.06 -1.24
C PRO A 71 6.48 -14.28 -1.38
N LYS A 72 6.98 -14.53 -2.58
CA LYS A 72 7.90 -15.65 -2.86
C LYS A 72 9.21 -15.14 -3.43
N PHE A 73 9.13 -14.30 -4.46
CA PHE A 73 10.30 -13.83 -5.17
C PHE A 73 10.20 -12.33 -5.44
N ALA A 74 11.35 -11.67 -5.45
CA ALA A 74 11.52 -10.30 -5.88
C ALA A 74 12.52 -10.18 -7.03
N LEU A 75 12.21 -9.31 -8.00
CA LEU A 75 13.11 -8.85 -9.05
C LEU A 75 13.29 -7.35 -8.88
N ILE A 76 14.52 -6.86 -8.87
CA ILE A 76 14.83 -5.47 -8.55
C ILE A 76 15.60 -4.83 -9.70
N THR A 77 15.07 -3.73 -10.24
CA THR A 77 15.85 -2.82 -11.07
C THR A 77 16.31 -1.65 -10.22
N VAL A 78 17.61 -1.37 -10.25
CA VAL A 78 18.21 -0.24 -9.53
C VAL A 78 19.00 0.66 -10.47
N SER A 79 18.73 1.99 -10.37
CA SER A 79 19.58 3.03 -10.96
C SER A 79 20.47 3.60 -9.85
N LEU A 80 21.79 3.52 -10.03
CA LEU A 80 22.78 3.96 -9.05
C LEU A 80 23.42 5.28 -9.49
N PRO A 81 23.34 6.35 -8.69
CA PRO A 81 24.08 7.57 -8.95
C PRO A 81 25.60 7.36 -8.73
N HIS A 82 26.40 8.14 -9.44
CA HIS A 82 27.86 8.00 -9.45
C HIS A 82 28.54 8.28 -8.09
N ASP A 83 27.86 8.94 -7.17
CA ASP A 83 28.35 9.31 -5.84
C ASP A 83 28.05 8.25 -4.77
N VAL A 84 27.31 7.19 -5.10
CA VAL A 84 27.05 6.08 -4.17
C VAL A 84 28.29 5.18 -4.08
N THR A 85 28.74 4.94 -2.85
CA THR A 85 29.93 4.11 -2.56
C THR A 85 29.57 2.62 -2.52
N GLU A 86 30.59 1.74 -2.62
CA GLU A 86 30.40 0.29 -2.46
C GLU A 86 29.79 -0.07 -1.09
N ASP A 87 30.24 0.58 -0.01
CA ASP A 87 29.67 0.38 1.34
C ASP A 87 28.17 0.72 1.38
N GLN A 88 27.76 1.77 0.68
CA GLN A 88 26.34 2.17 0.59
C GLN A 88 25.53 1.18 -0.27
N ILE A 89 26.12 0.60 -1.31
CA ILE A 89 25.49 -0.47 -2.09
C ILE A 89 25.31 -1.71 -1.21
N ASP A 90 26.31 -2.09 -0.44
CA ASP A 90 26.22 -3.22 0.48
C ASP A 90 25.17 -3.00 1.57
N GLU A 91 25.06 -1.79 2.11
CA GLU A 91 24.02 -1.39 3.08
C GLU A 91 22.62 -1.50 2.46
N LEU A 92 22.43 -0.97 1.23
CA LEU A 92 21.18 -1.03 0.49
C LEU A 92 20.74 -2.47 0.26
N MET A 93 21.64 -3.29 -0.29
CA MET A 93 21.36 -4.70 -0.60
C MET A 93 21.08 -5.51 0.67
N THR A 94 21.85 -5.30 1.74
CA THR A 94 21.64 -5.98 3.02
C THR A 94 20.28 -5.63 3.61
N SER A 95 19.89 -4.36 3.56
CA SER A 95 18.59 -3.92 4.07
C SER A 95 17.42 -4.52 3.26
N MET A 96 17.51 -4.51 1.93
CA MET A 96 16.50 -5.14 1.07
C MET A 96 16.38 -6.64 1.30
N ASP A 97 17.52 -7.35 1.39
CA ASP A 97 17.54 -8.80 1.60
C ASP A 97 16.97 -9.21 2.98
N ASN A 98 17.32 -8.45 4.03
CA ASN A 98 16.76 -8.68 5.36
C ASN A 98 15.24 -8.47 5.37
N THR A 99 14.76 -7.40 4.73
CA THR A 99 13.32 -7.13 4.64
C THR A 99 12.60 -8.19 3.81
N ALA A 100 13.16 -8.62 2.69
CA ALA A 100 12.60 -9.72 1.90
C ALA A 100 12.44 -10.99 2.74
N LYS A 101 13.49 -11.37 3.47
CA LYS A 101 13.49 -12.57 4.34
C LYS A 101 12.48 -12.48 5.48
N GLU A 102 12.26 -11.31 6.06
CA GLU A 102 11.24 -11.06 7.09
C GLU A 102 9.85 -11.51 6.62
N TYR A 103 9.55 -11.33 5.33
CA TYR A 103 8.27 -11.71 4.72
C TYR A 103 8.32 -13.03 3.91
N GLY A 104 9.41 -13.79 4.03
CA GLY A 104 9.58 -15.07 3.33
C GLY A 104 9.77 -14.92 1.82
N CYS A 105 10.25 -13.77 1.37
CA CYS A 105 10.55 -13.43 -0.01
C CYS A 105 12.06 -13.62 -0.30
N GLU A 106 12.40 -14.12 -1.49
CA GLU A 106 13.78 -14.25 -1.97
C GLU A 106 14.03 -13.29 -3.14
N ILE A 107 15.10 -12.50 -3.07
CA ILE A 107 15.55 -11.67 -4.20
C ILE A 107 16.27 -12.58 -5.19
N ILE A 108 15.71 -12.78 -6.38
CA ILE A 108 16.21 -13.74 -7.37
C ILE A 108 16.94 -13.11 -8.55
N GLY A 109 17.00 -11.78 -8.61
CA GLY A 109 17.70 -11.08 -9.67
C GLY A 109 17.11 -9.70 -9.95
N GLY A 110 17.44 -9.17 -11.12
CA GLY A 110 17.03 -7.85 -11.56
C GLY A 110 18.01 -7.25 -12.55
N ASP A 111 18.06 -5.91 -12.61
CA ASP A 111 18.95 -5.15 -13.47
C ASP A 111 19.58 -3.97 -12.72
N THR A 112 20.80 -3.59 -13.12
CA THR A 112 21.51 -2.45 -12.52
C THR A 112 22.00 -1.54 -13.63
N ILE A 113 21.64 -0.25 -13.52
CA ILE A 113 22.06 0.79 -14.46
C ILE A 113 22.72 1.96 -13.71
N GLY A 114 23.59 2.69 -14.38
CA GLY A 114 24.09 3.98 -13.90
C GLY A 114 23.08 5.09 -14.19
N GLY A 115 22.94 6.04 -13.27
CA GLY A 115 22.04 7.18 -13.42
C GLY A 115 22.43 8.35 -12.54
N ASP A 116 21.64 9.42 -12.57
CA ASP A 116 21.89 10.61 -11.75
C ASP A 116 21.21 10.54 -10.36
N LYS A 117 20.26 9.61 -10.20
CA LYS A 117 19.44 9.44 -9.00
C LYS A 117 19.33 7.97 -8.61
N LEU A 118 19.12 7.74 -7.32
CA LEU A 118 18.81 6.42 -6.79
C LEU A 118 17.34 6.09 -7.06
N HIS A 119 17.10 5.20 -7.99
CA HIS A 119 15.78 4.72 -8.34
C HIS A 119 15.71 3.21 -8.16
N LEU A 120 14.63 2.76 -7.55
CA LEU A 120 14.33 1.35 -7.34
C LEU A 120 12.97 1.04 -7.99
N SER A 121 12.91 -0.06 -8.72
CA SER A 121 11.66 -0.63 -9.18
C SER A 121 11.67 -2.11 -8.85
N ILE A 122 10.67 -2.56 -8.11
CA ILE A 122 10.65 -3.91 -7.54
C ILE A 122 9.39 -4.62 -8.02
N THR A 123 9.57 -5.81 -8.58
CA THR A 123 8.47 -6.72 -8.89
C THR A 123 8.40 -7.78 -7.83
N ILE A 124 7.23 -7.96 -7.21
CA ILE A 124 6.96 -9.07 -6.29
C ILE A 124 6.14 -10.14 -7.01
N VAL A 125 6.61 -11.37 -6.91
CA VAL A 125 5.88 -12.56 -7.32
C VAL A 125 5.40 -13.25 -6.06
N SER A 126 4.09 -13.35 -5.89
CA SER A 126 3.46 -13.91 -4.69
C SER A 126 2.44 -14.99 -5.04
N GLN A 127 1.96 -15.74 -4.06
CA GLN A 127 0.98 -16.81 -4.24
C GLN A 127 -0.18 -16.68 -3.25
N SER A 128 -1.39 -16.95 -3.73
CA SER A 128 -2.58 -17.03 -2.89
C SER A 128 -3.61 -17.98 -3.51
N ASP A 129 -4.15 -18.86 -2.68
CA ASP A 129 -5.31 -19.71 -3.06
C ASP A 129 -6.63 -18.93 -2.91
N THR A 130 -6.63 -17.87 -2.11
CA THR A 130 -7.82 -17.07 -1.79
C THR A 130 -7.48 -15.58 -1.77
N PRO A 131 -7.14 -14.98 -2.92
CA PRO A 131 -6.76 -13.57 -2.96
C PRO A 131 -7.90 -12.69 -2.45
N LEU A 132 -7.56 -11.63 -1.72
CA LEU A 132 -8.47 -10.58 -1.31
C LEU A 132 -8.50 -9.54 -2.42
N LEU A 133 -9.66 -9.32 -3.02
CA LEU A 133 -9.81 -8.42 -4.16
C LEU A 133 -10.50 -7.12 -3.75
N ARG A 134 -10.33 -6.07 -4.54
CA ARG A 134 -11.10 -4.81 -4.40
C ARG A 134 -12.57 -4.99 -4.78
N THR A 135 -12.92 -6.04 -5.53
CA THR A 135 -14.26 -6.34 -5.98
C THR A 135 -14.98 -7.30 -5.04
N GLY A 136 -16.33 -7.22 -4.99
CA GLY A 136 -17.18 -8.10 -4.17
C GLY A 136 -17.94 -7.39 -3.06
N LEU A 137 -17.83 -6.07 -2.96
CA LEU A 137 -18.53 -5.22 -2.01
C LEU A 137 -20.05 -5.39 -2.14
N LYS A 138 -20.76 -5.35 -1.02
CA LYS A 138 -22.22 -5.44 -0.99
C LYS A 138 -22.82 -4.29 -0.18
N GLU A 139 -24.05 -3.91 -0.55
CA GLU A 139 -24.83 -2.97 0.24
C GLU A 139 -24.96 -3.45 1.69
N GLY A 140 -24.66 -2.57 2.61
CA GLY A 140 -24.72 -2.86 4.04
C GLY A 140 -23.41 -3.33 4.64
N ASP A 141 -22.40 -3.69 3.85
CA ASP A 141 -21.07 -4.03 4.36
C ASP A 141 -20.46 -2.84 5.14
N LEU A 142 -19.70 -3.16 6.17
CA LEU A 142 -18.93 -2.18 6.93
C LEU A 142 -17.60 -1.92 6.22
N LEU A 143 -17.16 -0.66 6.22
CA LEU A 143 -15.85 -0.24 5.77
C LEU A 143 -15.00 0.07 7.00
N ALA A 144 -13.79 -0.49 7.01
CA ALA A 144 -12.84 -0.30 8.11
C ALA A 144 -11.42 -0.12 7.60
N TYR A 145 -10.61 0.58 8.38
CA TYR A 145 -9.17 0.67 8.14
C TYR A 145 -8.38 0.18 9.36
N THR A 146 -7.19 -0.33 9.10
CA THR A 146 -6.26 -0.76 10.15
C THR A 146 -5.32 0.38 10.56
N GLY A 147 -4.71 0.26 11.73
CA GLY A 147 -3.69 1.16 12.25
C GLY A 147 -4.20 2.54 12.68
N VAL A 148 -3.26 3.46 12.80
CA VAL A 148 -3.50 4.88 13.10
C VAL A 148 -2.99 5.70 11.92
N LEU A 149 -3.91 6.25 11.13
CA LEU A 149 -3.59 7.03 9.93
C LEU A 149 -3.24 8.49 10.26
N GLY A 150 -2.66 9.20 9.29
CA GLY A 150 -2.27 10.62 9.41
C GLY A 150 -0.79 10.82 9.74
N GLY A 151 -0.10 9.77 10.16
CA GLY A 151 1.30 9.83 10.57
C GLY A 151 2.25 10.07 9.41
N SER A 152 2.07 9.37 8.30
CA SER A 152 2.96 9.46 7.14
C SER A 152 2.96 10.87 6.55
N LYS A 153 1.79 11.46 6.30
CA LYS A 153 1.67 12.82 5.79
C LYS A 153 2.24 13.87 6.74
N ARG A 154 1.94 13.78 8.03
CA ARG A 154 2.47 14.72 9.03
C ARG A 154 3.99 14.72 9.03
N ASP A 155 4.59 13.54 8.98
CA ASP A 155 6.04 13.37 9.01
C ASP A 155 6.68 13.81 7.69
N LEU A 156 6.04 13.56 6.54
CA LEU A 156 6.45 14.10 5.24
C LEU A 156 6.43 15.64 5.23
N ASP A 157 5.35 16.24 5.73
CA ASP A 157 5.24 17.70 5.84
C ASP A 157 6.33 18.29 6.75
N ALA A 158 6.73 17.60 7.83
CA ALA A 158 7.85 17.98 8.69
C ALA A 158 9.19 17.93 7.93
N LEU A 159 9.44 16.86 7.18
CA LEU A 159 10.64 16.72 6.35
C LEU A 159 10.75 17.84 5.29
N TYR A 160 9.64 18.23 4.65
CA TYR A 160 9.62 19.35 3.71
C TYR A 160 9.93 20.70 4.39
N ARG A 161 9.63 20.87 5.68
CA ARG A 161 10.03 22.04 6.47
C ARG A 161 11.48 21.97 6.96
N GLY A 162 12.22 20.88 6.65
CA GLY A 162 13.59 20.65 7.13
C GLY A 162 13.66 20.22 8.60
N GLU A 163 12.56 19.74 9.16
CA GLU A 163 12.50 19.20 10.52
C GLU A 163 12.95 17.72 10.53
N LYS A 164 13.45 17.28 11.67
CA LYS A 164 13.73 15.85 11.88
C LYS A 164 12.49 15.15 12.38
N ILE A 165 12.26 13.96 11.89
CA ILE A 165 11.23 13.03 12.40
C ILE A 165 11.88 11.89 13.19
N ALA A 166 11.08 11.13 13.92
CA ALA A 166 11.56 9.99 14.70
C ALA A 166 12.12 8.89 13.79
N ASP A 167 13.20 8.22 14.22
CA ASP A 167 13.82 7.15 13.43
C ASP A 167 12.91 5.94 13.22
N ASP A 168 11.95 5.73 14.11
CA ASP A 168 10.90 4.71 14.07
C ASP A 168 9.58 5.22 13.44
N SER A 169 9.64 6.37 12.75
CA SER A 169 8.48 6.89 12.03
C SER A 169 7.99 5.88 10.99
N ARG A 170 6.67 5.70 10.93
CA ARG A 170 6.05 4.88 9.89
C ARG A 170 6.24 5.43 8.48
N PHE A 171 6.64 6.69 8.32
CA PHE A 171 7.09 7.22 7.04
C PHE A 171 8.31 6.46 6.52
N PHE A 172 9.21 6.02 7.41
CA PHE A 172 10.39 5.21 7.05
C PHE A 172 10.10 3.72 7.05
N ASP A 173 9.28 3.26 8.01
CA ASP A 173 9.02 1.84 8.28
C ASP A 173 7.52 1.58 8.46
N PRO A 174 6.76 1.51 7.34
CA PRO A 174 5.34 1.22 7.39
C PRO A 174 5.10 -0.19 7.95
N THR A 175 4.04 -0.33 8.76
CA THR A 175 3.66 -1.61 9.37
C THR A 175 2.68 -2.34 8.46
N LEU A 176 3.09 -3.47 7.91
CA LEU A 176 2.21 -4.32 7.09
C LEU A 176 1.40 -5.29 7.98
N ARG A 177 0.14 -5.51 7.63
CA ARG A 177 -0.84 -6.25 8.45
C ARG A 177 -1.03 -7.71 8.00
N ALA A 178 0.07 -8.41 7.70
CA ALA A 178 0.05 -9.77 7.17
C ALA A 178 -0.78 -10.75 8.04
N ASP A 179 -0.54 -10.77 9.35
CA ASP A 179 -1.24 -11.68 10.27
C ASP A 179 -2.74 -11.38 10.37
N PHE A 180 -3.11 -10.09 10.38
CA PHE A 180 -4.51 -9.67 10.38
C PHE A 180 -5.20 -10.13 9.09
N VAL A 181 -4.62 -9.81 7.94
CA VAL A 181 -5.21 -10.14 6.64
C VAL A 181 -5.38 -11.65 6.51
N ALA A 182 -4.35 -12.44 6.83
CA ALA A 182 -4.40 -13.89 6.72
C ALA A 182 -5.51 -14.52 7.60
N LYS A 183 -5.63 -14.06 8.86
CA LYS A 183 -6.65 -14.58 9.79
C LYS A 183 -8.05 -14.09 9.45
N ALA A 184 -8.18 -12.80 9.09
CA ALA A 184 -9.47 -12.19 8.80
C ALA A 184 -10.01 -12.55 7.40
N ARG A 185 -9.15 -13.02 6.47
CA ARG A 185 -9.50 -13.30 5.07
C ARG A 185 -10.85 -14.02 4.88
N PRO A 186 -11.21 -15.08 5.63
CA PRO A 186 -12.49 -15.77 5.44
C PRO A 186 -13.74 -14.92 5.73
N LEU A 187 -13.56 -13.82 6.48
CA LEU A 187 -14.64 -12.92 6.89
C LEU A 187 -14.68 -11.64 6.05
N LEU A 188 -13.56 -11.30 5.37
CA LEU A 188 -13.44 -10.11 4.54
C LEU A 188 -14.07 -10.31 3.16
N ARG A 189 -14.74 -9.27 2.65
CA ARG A 189 -15.28 -9.26 1.29
C ARG A 189 -14.33 -8.64 0.30
N THR A 190 -13.82 -7.44 0.63
CA THR A 190 -12.88 -6.69 -0.20
C THR A 190 -11.76 -6.15 0.65
N GLY A 191 -10.63 -5.87 0.03
CA GLY A 191 -9.51 -5.19 0.66
C GLY A 191 -8.56 -4.60 -0.35
N MET A 192 -7.77 -3.65 0.11
CA MET A 192 -6.63 -3.05 -0.56
C MET A 192 -5.76 -2.36 0.49
N ASP A 193 -4.53 -2.01 0.16
CA ASP A 193 -3.74 -1.13 1.01
C ASP A 193 -4.11 0.35 0.82
N ILE A 194 -3.71 1.18 1.77
CA ILE A 194 -3.93 2.63 1.75
C ILE A 194 -2.63 3.31 1.31
N SER A 195 -2.51 3.55 0.01
CA SER A 195 -1.35 4.19 -0.63
C SER A 195 -1.61 5.65 -1.01
N ASP A 196 -2.80 5.97 -1.56
CA ASP A 196 -3.19 7.34 -1.95
C ASP A 196 -3.96 8.09 -0.84
N GLY A 197 -4.16 7.42 0.30
CA GLY A 197 -4.93 7.91 1.42
C GLY A 197 -6.35 7.38 1.46
N LEU A 198 -6.88 7.24 2.68
CA LEU A 198 -8.17 6.59 2.94
C LEU A 198 -9.31 7.11 2.05
N PHE A 199 -9.36 8.40 1.78
CA PHE A 199 -10.43 9.00 0.97
C PHE A 199 -10.36 8.56 -0.48
N CYS A 200 -9.17 8.61 -1.09
CA CYS A 200 -8.98 8.22 -2.48
C CYS A 200 -9.17 6.72 -2.67
N ASP A 201 -8.60 5.93 -1.78
CA ASP A 201 -8.65 4.46 -1.87
C ASP A 201 -10.06 3.93 -1.56
N THR A 202 -10.80 4.59 -0.64
CA THR A 202 -12.24 4.33 -0.48
C THR A 202 -13.01 4.59 -1.78
N ASN A 203 -12.77 5.74 -2.43
CA ASN A 203 -13.44 6.05 -3.69
C ASN A 203 -13.13 5.01 -4.78
N LYS A 204 -11.86 4.58 -4.92
CA LYS A 204 -11.48 3.54 -5.88
C LYS A 204 -12.24 2.22 -5.64
N MET A 205 -12.31 1.78 -4.37
CA MET A 205 -13.05 0.58 -3.99
C MET A 205 -14.56 0.71 -4.28
N LEU A 206 -15.15 1.86 -3.99
CA LEU A 206 -16.56 2.13 -4.25
C LEU A 206 -16.88 2.22 -5.75
N ASP A 207 -16.02 2.84 -6.55
CA ASP A 207 -16.21 3.02 -7.98
C ASP A 207 -16.24 1.69 -8.75
N ILE A 208 -15.30 0.80 -8.43
CA ILE A 208 -15.21 -0.51 -9.08
C ILE A 208 -16.44 -1.38 -8.74
N ASN A 209 -17.05 -1.19 -7.58
CA ASN A 209 -18.22 -1.92 -7.11
C ASN A 209 -19.55 -1.19 -7.36
N LYS A 210 -19.53 0.07 -7.81
CA LYS A 210 -20.71 0.90 -8.10
C LYS A 210 -21.63 1.10 -6.89
N TYR A 211 -21.03 1.40 -5.74
CA TYR A 211 -21.69 1.77 -4.51
C TYR A 211 -21.20 3.13 -4.04
N GLY A 212 -21.92 3.73 -3.11
CA GLY A 212 -21.46 4.81 -2.25
C GLY A 212 -21.45 4.34 -0.81
N PHE A 213 -21.50 5.27 0.14
CA PHE A 213 -21.37 4.96 1.56
C PHE A 213 -22.12 5.96 2.45
N HIS A 214 -22.23 5.63 3.73
CA HIS A 214 -22.62 6.55 4.80
C HIS A 214 -21.58 6.45 5.91
N GLU A 215 -20.94 7.56 6.24
CA GLU A 215 -20.06 7.66 7.40
C GLU A 215 -20.85 7.52 8.70
N PHE A 216 -20.28 6.86 9.70
CA PHE A 216 -20.82 6.89 11.07
C PHE A 216 -20.44 8.16 11.80
N GLU A 217 -19.18 8.58 11.64
CA GLU A 217 -18.62 9.83 12.11
C GLU A 217 -17.70 10.39 11.02
N LYS A 218 -17.63 11.72 10.93
CA LYS A 218 -16.78 12.37 9.93
C LYS A 218 -15.32 12.05 10.18
N VAL A 219 -14.66 11.49 9.18
CA VAL A 219 -13.20 11.29 9.18
C VAL A 219 -12.52 12.62 8.90
N ASP A 220 -11.52 12.97 9.71
CA ASP A 220 -10.75 14.21 9.54
C ASP A 220 -9.88 14.14 8.27
N ASP A 221 -9.69 15.28 7.61
CA ASP A 221 -8.88 15.41 6.40
C ASP A 221 -7.41 15.00 6.65
N GLU A 222 -6.89 15.20 7.87
CA GLU A 222 -5.54 14.77 8.26
C GLU A 222 -5.38 13.24 8.16
N ILE A 223 -6.42 12.51 8.54
CA ILE A 223 -6.49 11.04 8.43
C ILE A 223 -6.79 10.64 6.98
N GLY A 224 -7.81 11.25 6.39
CA GLY A 224 -8.36 10.84 5.10
C GLY A 224 -7.45 11.11 3.90
N LEU A 225 -6.62 12.16 3.97
CA LEU A 225 -5.71 12.60 2.90
C LEU A 225 -4.26 12.18 3.15
N SER A 226 -3.98 11.33 4.13
CA SER A 226 -2.63 10.82 4.38
C SER A 226 -2.35 9.62 3.47
N GLY A 227 -1.52 9.82 2.47
CA GLY A 227 -0.99 8.76 1.61
C GLY A 227 0.22 8.04 2.23
N GLU A 228 0.68 6.97 1.57
CA GLU A 228 1.81 6.14 1.99
C GLU A 228 1.67 5.59 3.43
N GLU A 229 0.45 5.27 3.84
CA GLU A 229 0.19 4.68 5.15
C GLU A 229 0.43 3.16 5.14
N PHE A 230 0.17 2.49 4.00
CA PHE A 230 0.31 1.04 3.81
C PHE A 230 -0.41 0.20 4.87
N GLU A 231 -1.46 0.78 5.46
CA GLU A 231 -2.45 0.10 6.26
C GLU A 231 -3.54 -0.47 5.35
N MET A 232 -4.40 -1.33 5.89
CA MET A 232 -5.46 -1.96 5.12
C MET A 232 -6.75 -1.14 5.14
N LEU A 233 -7.37 -0.98 3.97
CA LEU A 233 -8.78 -0.68 3.81
C LEU A 233 -9.50 -2.00 3.53
N VAL A 234 -10.47 -2.37 4.36
CA VAL A 234 -11.21 -3.64 4.24
C VAL A 234 -12.70 -3.44 4.35
N SER A 235 -13.45 -4.40 3.79
CA SER A 235 -14.89 -4.49 4.03
C SER A 235 -15.30 -5.88 4.49
N PHE A 236 -16.37 -5.93 5.27
CA PHE A 236 -16.98 -7.17 5.76
C PHE A 236 -18.46 -6.99 6.11
N ALA A 237 -19.19 -8.09 6.17
CA ALA A 237 -20.61 -8.07 6.53
C ALA A 237 -20.79 -7.74 8.03
N PRO A 238 -21.85 -6.98 8.41
CA PRO A 238 -22.08 -6.59 9.80
C PRO A 238 -22.14 -7.76 10.79
N GLU A 239 -22.60 -8.92 10.34
CA GLU A 239 -22.64 -10.15 11.17
C GLU A 239 -21.25 -10.64 11.61
N HIS A 240 -20.19 -10.25 10.90
CA HIS A 240 -18.81 -10.61 11.21
C HIS A 240 -18.09 -9.58 12.08
N TYR A 241 -18.77 -8.50 12.50
CA TYR A 241 -18.15 -7.40 13.25
C TYR A 241 -17.36 -7.89 14.48
N SER A 242 -18.00 -8.70 15.31
CA SER A 242 -17.36 -9.19 16.56
C SER A 242 -16.15 -10.06 16.28
N ASP A 243 -16.24 -10.94 15.27
CA ASP A 243 -15.15 -11.87 14.93
C ASP A 243 -13.95 -11.11 14.32
N VAL A 244 -14.21 -10.13 13.44
CA VAL A 244 -13.15 -9.31 12.84
C VAL A 244 -12.47 -8.45 13.89
N MET A 245 -13.22 -7.84 14.83
CA MET A 245 -12.66 -7.08 15.95
C MET A 245 -11.81 -7.97 16.88
N GLN A 246 -12.24 -9.19 17.15
CA GLN A 246 -11.45 -10.14 17.92
C GLN A 246 -10.14 -10.50 17.22
N ILE A 247 -10.17 -10.77 15.91
CA ILE A 247 -8.95 -11.04 15.13
C ILE A 247 -8.00 -9.83 15.16
N ALA A 248 -8.55 -8.61 15.05
CA ALA A 248 -7.75 -7.38 15.15
C ALA A 248 -7.03 -7.27 16.51
N GLU A 249 -7.72 -7.59 17.61
CA GLU A 249 -7.11 -7.64 18.94
C GLU A 249 -6.03 -8.74 19.03
N GLU A 250 -6.32 -9.96 18.58
CA GLU A 250 -5.38 -11.10 18.60
C GLU A 250 -4.11 -10.85 17.77
N THR A 251 -4.20 -10.01 16.72
CA THR A 251 -3.07 -9.66 15.86
C THR A 251 -2.44 -8.31 16.22
N ASN A 252 -2.85 -7.73 17.35
CA ASN A 252 -2.40 -6.40 17.78
C ASN A 252 -2.52 -5.34 16.65
N THR A 253 -3.63 -5.40 15.92
CA THR A 253 -3.93 -4.51 14.79
C THR A 253 -5.07 -3.58 15.19
N PRO A 254 -4.82 -2.28 15.43
CA PRO A 254 -5.92 -1.33 15.59
C PRO A 254 -6.85 -1.38 14.38
N LEU A 255 -8.17 -1.42 14.60
CA LEU A 255 -9.16 -1.45 13.52
C LEU A 255 -10.26 -0.44 13.81
N THR A 256 -10.49 0.46 12.87
CA THR A 256 -11.53 1.49 12.94
C THR A 256 -12.58 1.25 11.87
N VAL A 257 -13.81 0.96 12.29
CA VAL A 257 -14.98 0.89 11.40
C VAL A 257 -15.56 2.29 11.28
N TYR A 258 -15.51 2.89 10.09
CA TYR A 258 -15.84 4.29 9.89
C TYR A 258 -17.09 4.53 9.04
N ALA A 259 -17.50 3.57 8.22
CA ALA A 259 -18.61 3.76 7.30
C ALA A 259 -19.35 2.46 6.99
N LYS A 260 -20.48 2.62 6.31
CA LYS A 260 -21.31 1.53 5.78
C LYS A 260 -21.61 1.75 4.31
N VAL A 261 -21.48 0.71 3.52
CA VAL A 261 -21.76 0.71 2.08
C VAL A 261 -23.25 0.94 1.81
N ALA A 262 -23.56 1.83 0.88
CA ALA A 262 -24.92 2.24 0.53
C ALA A 262 -25.13 2.34 -0.99
N LYS A 263 -26.39 2.29 -1.41
CA LYS A 263 -26.80 2.57 -2.80
C LYS A 263 -26.98 4.08 -3.01
N ASN A 264 -25.90 4.78 -3.01
CA ASN A 264 -25.82 6.21 -3.36
C ASN A 264 -24.55 6.45 -4.16
N ASP A 265 -24.28 7.72 -4.53
CA ASP A 265 -23.10 8.11 -5.29
C ASP A 265 -22.14 8.96 -4.44
N ASP A 266 -22.25 8.88 -3.10
CA ASP A 266 -21.38 9.65 -2.21
C ASP A 266 -19.93 9.26 -2.38
N ARG A 267 -19.07 10.29 -2.41
CA ARG A 267 -17.61 10.17 -2.57
C ARG A 267 -16.92 11.19 -1.69
N TYR A 268 -15.74 10.82 -1.22
CA TYR A 268 -14.84 11.78 -0.61
C TYR A 268 -14.27 12.76 -1.64
N THR A 269 -13.95 13.96 -1.20
CA THR A 269 -13.13 14.90 -1.98
C THR A 269 -11.67 14.55 -1.73
N CYS A 270 -10.99 14.05 -2.75
CA CYS A 270 -9.56 13.78 -2.70
C CYS A 270 -8.88 14.20 -4.01
N LYS A 271 -7.57 14.32 -3.96
CA LYS A 271 -6.74 14.60 -5.14
C LYS A 271 -5.71 13.48 -5.27
N SER A 272 -5.47 13.02 -6.49
CA SER A 272 -4.37 12.11 -6.77
C SER A 272 -3.05 12.72 -6.29
N HIS A 273 -2.22 11.92 -5.61
CA HIS A 273 -0.93 12.36 -5.09
C HIS A 273 0.15 12.41 -6.18
N HIS A 274 -0.03 11.73 -7.29
CA HIS A 274 1.00 11.56 -8.33
C HIS A 274 0.91 12.56 -9.50
N PHE A 275 -0.18 13.36 -9.64
CA PHE A 275 -0.35 14.26 -10.79
C PHE A 275 -1.04 15.59 -10.46
#